data_3e5ba60896c862a2f8b69bb5f8f09a80
#
_entry.id   3e5ba60896c862a2f8b69bb5f8f09a80
#
_cell.length_a   1.000
_cell.length_b   1.000
_cell.length_c   1.000
_cell.angle_alpha   90.00
_cell.angle_beta   90.00
_cell.angle_gamma   90.00
#
_symmetry.space_group_name_H-M   'P 1'
#
loop_
_entity.id
_entity.type
_entity.pdbx_description
1 polymer ?
#
loop_
_entity_poly.entity_id
_entity_poly.type
_entity_poly.pdbx_seq_one_letter_code
_entity_poly.pdbx_strand_id
1 'polypeptide(L)'
;KRRGYTPQPLRRVHIRKRNGKLRPLGIPTMKDRAMQALYLMALAPVAETTADANSYGFRKERSTADAVQQCFNDLARTTSPQWILEGDIKGCFDHISHEWLLDNIPMDKVLLRKWLKSGFIFNKQLFPTEEGTPQGGIISPTLANMTLDGLEKLLADSFPINRSKKNYYTPMINLVRYADDFIITGESKELLENHVKPLVIEFLQARGLTLSEEKTKITHIEE
;
A
#
# COMPACT_ATOMS: atom_id res chain seq x y z
N LYS A 1 16.73 -22.36 -12.05
CA LYS A 1 16.29 -23.47 -11.19
C LYS A 1 16.34 -23.01 -9.73
N ARG A 2 15.24 -23.20 -8.97
CA ARG A 2 15.10 -22.87 -7.55
C ARG A 2 16.06 -23.64 -6.64
N ARG A 3 16.48 -24.85 -7.05
CA ARG A 3 17.39 -25.71 -6.26
C ARG A 3 18.73 -25.01 -6.02
N GLY A 4 19.12 -24.88 -4.75
CA GLY A 4 20.39 -24.28 -4.34
C GLY A 4 20.41 -22.74 -4.28
N TYR A 5 19.33 -22.04 -4.65
CA TYR A 5 19.28 -20.58 -4.49
C TYR A 5 18.99 -20.19 -3.03
N THR A 6 19.84 -19.33 -2.51
CA THR A 6 19.66 -18.67 -1.22
C THR A 6 20.02 -17.19 -1.42
N PRO A 7 19.12 -16.26 -1.06
CA PRO A 7 19.41 -14.83 -1.14
C PRO A 7 20.49 -14.46 -0.13
N GLN A 8 21.25 -13.42 -0.46
CA GLN A 8 22.20 -12.83 0.47
C GLN A 8 21.52 -11.80 1.35
N PRO A 9 22.03 -11.51 2.55
CA PRO A 9 21.56 -10.41 3.36
C PRO A 9 21.61 -9.08 2.60
N LEU A 10 20.64 -8.21 2.85
CA LEU A 10 20.56 -6.89 2.23
C LEU A 10 21.69 -5.98 2.75
N ARG A 11 22.20 -5.09 1.91
CA ARG A 11 23.07 -3.99 2.36
C ARG A 11 22.21 -2.83 2.86
N ARG A 12 22.29 -2.51 4.14
CA ARG A 12 21.61 -1.36 4.74
C ARG A 12 22.33 -0.06 4.37
N VAL A 13 21.58 0.88 3.82
CA VAL A 13 22.03 2.24 3.51
C VAL A 13 20.99 3.22 4.02
N HIS A 14 21.42 4.35 4.59
CA HIS A 14 20.52 5.40 5.02
C HIS A 14 20.62 6.59 4.06
N ILE A 15 19.46 7.06 3.57
CA ILE A 15 19.35 8.28 2.77
C ILE A 15 18.62 9.36 3.56
N ARG A 16 19.01 10.62 3.39
CA ARG A 16 18.32 11.74 4.05
C ARG A 16 17.05 12.09 3.32
N LYS A 17 15.94 12.19 4.07
CA LYS A 17 14.69 12.78 3.60
C LYS A 17 14.78 14.31 3.62
N ARG A 18 13.86 15.01 2.92
CA ARG A 18 13.77 16.48 2.94
C ARG A 18 13.64 17.09 4.35
N ASN A 19 12.96 16.37 5.26
CA ASN A 19 12.76 16.77 6.67
C ASN A 19 13.95 16.41 7.58
N GLY A 20 15.12 16.04 7.03
CA GLY A 20 16.33 15.69 7.77
C GLY A 20 16.34 14.27 8.37
N LYS A 21 15.20 13.59 8.47
CA LYS A 21 15.12 12.20 8.96
C LYS A 21 15.80 11.23 7.98
N LEU A 22 16.32 10.13 8.50
CA LEU A 22 16.94 9.09 7.69
C LEU A 22 15.90 8.08 7.23
N ARG A 23 15.98 7.65 5.96
CA ARG A 23 15.23 6.53 5.40
C ARG A 23 16.18 5.35 5.24
N PRO A 24 15.93 4.22 5.94
CA PRO A 24 16.71 3.02 5.74
C PRO A 24 16.32 2.34 4.41
N LEU A 25 17.32 2.00 3.61
CA LEU A 25 17.15 1.19 2.41
C LEU A 25 17.82 -0.17 2.60
N GLY A 26 17.17 -1.23 2.12
CA GLY A 26 17.72 -2.58 2.06
C GLY A 26 18.04 -2.94 0.61
N ILE A 27 19.31 -2.91 0.22
CA ILE A 27 19.75 -3.12 -1.16
C ILE A 27 20.12 -4.58 -1.37
N PRO A 28 19.36 -5.34 -2.20
CA PRO A 28 19.72 -6.72 -2.56
C PRO A 28 20.94 -6.77 -3.47
N THR A 29 21.63 -7.91 -3.50
CA THR A 29 22.70 -8.16 -4.47
C THR A 29 22.15 -8.15 -5.91
N MET A 30 23.03 -7.98 -6.91
CA MET A 30 22.60 -8.02 -8.32
C MET A 30 21.97 -9.37 -8.69
N LYS A 31 22.47 -10.48 -8.14
CA LYS A 31 21.88 -11.80 -8.32
C LYS A 31 20.46 -11.88 -7.75
N ASP A 32 20.24 -11.34 -6.57
CA ASP A 32 18.93 -11.33 -5.92
C ASP A 32 17.95 -10.41 -6.65
N ARG A 33 18.42 -9.26 -7.15
CA ARG A 33 17.63 -8.36 -8.01
C ARG A 33 17.18 -9.06 -9.29
N ALA A 34 18.09 -9.76 -9.97
CA ALA A 34 17.75 -10.51 -11.18
C ALA A 34 16.72 -11.62 -10.90
N MET A 35 16.87 -12.31 -9.76
CA MET A 35 15.92 -13.34 -9.34
C MET A 35 14.55 -12.73 -8.98
N GLN A 36 14.52 -11.62 -8.25
CA GLN A 36 13.28 -10.90 -7.96
C GLN A 36 12.59 -10.40 -9.24
N ALA A 37 13.35 -9.86 -10.19
CA ALA A 37 12.83 -9.42 -11.47
C ALA A 37 12.18 -10.55 -12.28
N LEU A 38 12.82 -11.72 -12.31
CA LEU A 38 12.28 -12.91 -12.97
C LEU A 38 10.92 -13.33 -12.40
N TYR A 39 10.81 -13.37 -11.08
CA TYR A 39 9.54 -13.72 -10.42
C TYR A 39 8.49 -12.60 -10.56
N LEU A 40 8.92 -11.33 -10.57
CA LEU A 40 8.04 -10.21 -10.81
C LEU A 40 7.41 -10.26 -12.21
N MET A 41 8.10 -10.75 -13.23
CA MET A 41 7.53 -10.93 -14.58
C MET A 41 6.29 -11.84 -14.57
N ALA A 42 6.27 -12.85 -13.70
CA ALA A 42 5.12 -13.74 -13.53
C ALA A 42 4.05 -13.16 -12.58
N LEU A 43 4.48 -12.43 -11.55
CA LEU A 43 3.56 -11.88 -10.55
C LEU A 43 2.86 -10.59 -11.02
N ALA A 44 3.53 -9.75 -11.81
CA ALA A 44 3.01 -8.46 -12.22
C ALA A 44 1.67 -8.50 -12.97
N PRO A 45 1.41 -9.44 -13.91
CA PRO A 45 0.10 -9.56 -14.53
C PRO A 45 -1.00 -9.91 -13.53
N VAL A 46 -0.72 -10.77 -12.56
CA VAL A 46 -1.67 -11.11 -11.49
C VAL A 46 -1.96 -9.91 -10.61
N ALA A 47 -0.91 -9.22 -10.15
CA ALA A 47 -1.03 -8.01 -9.35
C ALA A 47 -1.85 -6.94 -10.07
N GLU A 48 -1.63 -6.74 -11.37
CA GLU A 48 -2.36 -5.73 -12.15
C GLU A 48 -3.86 -6.08 -12.31
N THR A 49 -4.19 -7.37 -12.48
CA THR A 49 -5.59 -7.81 -12.65
C THR A 49 -6.39 -7.80 -11.35
N THR A 50 -5.73 -7.89 -10.19
CA THR A 50 -6.38 -7.90 -8.87
C THR A 50 -6.28 -6.55 -8.14
N ALA A 51 -5.54 -5.59 -8.71
CA ALA A 51 -5.33 -4.29 -8.11
C ALA A 51 -6.62 -3.46 -8.03
N ASP A 52 -6.72 -2.64 -7.00
CA ASP A 52 -7.74 -1.61 -6.91
C ASP A 52 -7.69 -0.67 -8.13
N ALA A 53 -8.85 -0.30 -8.67
CA ALA A 53 -8.96 0.48 -9.90
C ALA A 53 -8.27 1.85 -9.76
N ASN A 54 -8.46 2.51 -8.61
CA ASN A 54 -7.94 3.84 -8.31
C ASN A 54 -6.64 3.80 -7.47
N SER A 55 -5.82 2.77 -7.68
CA SER A 55 -4.45 2.66 -7.17
C SER A 55 -3.44 2.96 -8.28
N TYR A 56 -2.49 3.86 -8.04
CA TYR A 56 -1.61 4.42 -9.08
C TYR A 56 -0.12 4.21 -8.82
N GLY A 57 0.33 4.32 -7.57
CA GLY A 57 1.76 4.23 -7.25
C GLY A 57 2.37 2.85 -7.55
N PHE A 58 3.60 2.84 -8.08
CA PHE A 58 4.37 1.64 -8.43
C PHE A 58 3.73 0.72 -9.48
N ARG A 59 2.71 1.15 -10.18
CA ARG A 59 2.08 0.42 -11.29
C ARG A 59 2.60 0.91 -12.63
N LYS A 60 2.76 -0.03 -13.58
CA LYS A 60 3.18 0.31 -14.94
C LYS A 60 2.13 1.18 -15.61
N GLU A 61 2.59 2.15 -16.42
CA GLU A 61 1.76 3.05 -17.24
C GLU A 61 0.75 3.87 -16.41
N ARG A 62 0.98 3.98 -15.08
CA ARG A 62 0.23 4.87 -14.20
C ARG A 62 1.18 5.87 -13.54
N SER A 63 0.71 7.10 -13.43
CA SER A 63 1.50 8.24 -12.95
C SER A 63 0.81 8.99 -11.83
N THR A 64 1.50 9.93 -11.25
CA THR A 64 0.90 10.89 -10.30
C THR A 64 -0.15 11.76 -10.98
N ALA A 65 0.01 12.07 -12.28
CA ALA A 65 -0.97 12.84 -13.03
C ALA A 65 -2.32 12.12 -13.12
N ASP A 66 -2.31 10.80 -13.27
CA ASP A 66 -3.55 10.00 -13.32
C ASP A 66 -4.25 10.00 -11.95
N ALA A 67 -3.49 9.91 -10.85
CA ALA A 67 -4.04 10.02 -9.50
C ALA A 67 -4.66 11.41 -9.25
N VAL A 68 -3.97 12.48 -9.66
CA VAL A 68 -4.47 13.85 -9.55
C VAL A 68 -5.73 14.04 -10.42
N GLN A 69 -5.74 13.49 -11.64
CA GLN A 69 -6.91 13.53 -12.50
C GLN A 69 -8.11 12.82 -11.87
N GLN A 70 -7.88 11.69 -11.19
CA GLN A 70 -8.96 10.99 -10.49
C GLN A 70 -9.46 11.81 -9.30
N CYS A 71 -8.57 12.41 -8.51
CA CYS A 71 -8.98 13.33 -7.44
C CYS A 71 -9.84 14.49 -8.00
N PHE A 72 -9.44 15.06 -9.13
CA PHE A 72 -10.22 16.10 -9.79
C PHE A 72 -11.61 15.59 -10.22
N ASN A 73 -11.69 14.40 -10.80
CA ASN A 73 -12.97 13.80 -11.21
C ASN A 73 -13.93 13.61 -10.01
N ASP A 74 -13.40 13.23 -8.86
CA ASP A 74 -14.18 12.95 -7.66
C ASP A 74 -14.61 14.22 -6.92
N LEU A 75 -13.82 15.31 -6.99
CA LEU A 75 -13.99 16.50 -6.13
C LEU A 75 -14.45 17.77 -6.85
N ALA A 76 -14.33 17.88 -8.18
CA ALA A 76 -14.45 19.15 -8.88
C ALA A 76 -15.90 19.67 -9.08
N ARG A 77 -16.92 18.86 -8.80
CA ARG A 77 -18.31 19.24 -9.04
C ARG A 77 -18.93 19.79 -7.76
N THR A 78 -19.88 20.70 -7.89
CA THR A 78 -20.68 21.25 -6.75
C THR A 78 -21.45 20.16 -5.99
N THR A 79 -21.72 19.03 -6.64
CA THR A 79 -22.40 17.85 -6.05
C THR A 79 -21.40 16.79 -5.56
N SER A 80 -20.09 17.06 -5.65
CA SER A 80 -19.05 16.17 -5.16
C SER A 80 -18.98 16.13 -3.63
N PRO A 81 -18.41 15.08 -3.05
CA PRO A 81 -18.15 15.03 -1.61
C PRO A 81 -17.25 16.16 -1.17
N GLN A 82 -17.58 16.75 -0.02
CA GLN A 82 -16.85 17.90 0.54
C GLN A 82 -15.86 17.48 1.65
N TRP A 83 -15.97 16.27 2.17
CA TRP A 83 -15.12 15.77 3.23
C TRP A 83 -14.13 14.75 2.70
N ILE A 84 -12.88 14.86 3.15
CA ILE A 84 -11.76 14.03 2.70
C ILE A 84 -11.03 13.51 3.93
N LEU A 85 -10.83 12.19 3.99
CA LEU A 85 -9.87 11.54 4.87
C LEU A 85 -8.57 11.37 4.11
N GLU A 86 -7.54 12.11 4.51
CA GLU A 86 -6.16 11.91 4.07
C GLU A 86 -5.49 10.88 4.97
N GLY A 87 -5.02 9.77 4.40
CA GLY A 87 -4.41 8.68 5.14
C GLY A 87 -2.95 8.43 4.74
N ASP A 88 -2.11 8.22 5.75
CA ASP A 88 -0.70 7.81 5.61
C ASP A 88 -0.46 6.55 6.45
N ILE A 89 0.25 5.58 5.91
CA ILE A 89 0.56 4.34 6.61
C ILE A 89 1.94 4.44 7.26
N LYS A 90 1.99 4.23 8.58
CA LYS A 90 3.24 4.34 9.33
C LYS A 90 4.23 3.25 8.90
N GLY A 91 5.31 3.66 8.21
CA GLY A 91 6.38 2.75 7.82
C GLY A 91 5.89 1.54 7.01
N CYS A 92 5.02 1.76 6.02
CA CYS A 92 4.34 0.68 5.27
C CYS A 92 5.27 -0.48 4.89
N PHE A 93 6.40 -0.19 4.23
CA PHE A 93 7.36 -1.22 3.82
C PHE A 93 8.03 -1.95 4.99
N ASP A 94 8.13 -1.31 6.15
CA ASP A 94 8.89 -1.84 7.28
C ASP A 94 8.05 -2.76 8.17
N HIS A 95 6.70 -2.70 8.07
CA HIS A 95 5.79 -3.38 9.00
C HIS A 95 4.82 -4.39 8.37
N ILE A 96 4.84 -4.58 7.04
CA ILE A 96 3.97 -5.59 6.41
C ILE A 96 4.22 -6.96 7.04
N SER A 97 3.16 -7.62 7.50
CA SER A 97 3.24 -8.97 8.08
C SER A 97 3.80 -9.97 7.09
N HIS A 98 4.89 -10.66 7.47
CA HIS A 98 5.45 -11.77 6.67
C HIS A 98 4.46 -12.93 6.53
N GLU A 99 3.67 -13.20 7.56
CA GLU A 99 2.67 -14.25 7.55
C GLU A 99 1.58 -13.92 6.54
N TRP A 100 1.06 -12.69 6.58
CA TRP A 100 0.08 -12.23 5.61
C TRP A 100 0.61 -12.35 4.16
N LEU A 101 1.83 -11.90 3.90
CA LEU A 101 2.45 -12.02 2.57
C LEU A 101 2.57 -13.48 2.12
N LEU A 102 2.99 -14.36 3.02
CA LEU A 102 3.14 -15.79 2.71
C LEU A 102 1.80 -16.46 2.42
N ASP A 103 0.72 -16.02 3.01
CA ASP A 103 -0.60 -16.61 2.81
C ASP A 103 -1.32 -16.06 1.58
N ASN A 104 -1.13 -14.78 1.27
CA ASN A 104 -1.93 -14.09 0.27
C ASN A 104 -1.22 -13.86 -1.08
N ILE A 105 0.11 -13.82 -1.13
CA ILE A 105 0.82 -13.58 -2.39
C ILE A 105 0.93 -14.89 -3.19
N PRO A 106 0.42 -14.94 -4.44
CA PRO A 106 0.40 -16.15 -5.27
C PRO A 106 1.75 -16.44 -5.94
N MET A 107 2.77 -16.74 -5.12
CA MET A 107 4.10 -17.12 -5.59
C MET A 107 4.69 -18.25 -4.74
N ASP A 108 5.90 -18.73 -5.12
CA ASP A 108 6.61 -19.73 -4.34
C ASP A 108 6.86 -19.25 -2.90
N LYS A 109 6.13 -19.80 -1.95
CA LYS A 109 6.18 -19.43 -0.54
C LYS A 109 7.56 -19.67 0.10
N VAL A 110 8.29 -20.69 -0.35
CA VAL A 110 9.63 -20.98 0.17
C VAL A 110 10.61 -19.90 -0.27
N LEU A 111 10.51 -19.47 -1.52
CA LEU A 111 11.35 -18.39 -2.04
C LEU A 111 11.00 -17.05 -1.42
N LEU A 112 9.71 -16.72 -1.35
CA LEU A 112 9.23 -15.50 -0.71
C LEU A 112 9.75 -15.42 0.74
N ARG A 113 9.58 -16.49 1.52
CA ARG A 113 10.09 -16.55 2.90
C ARG A 113 11.61 -16.33 2.97
N LYS A 114 12.37 -16.88 2.02
CA LYS A 114 13.83 -16.66 1.97
C LYS A 114 14.18 -15.19 1.73
N TRP A 115 13.45 -14.49 0.86
CA TRP A 115 13.68 -13.06 0.64
C TRP A 115 13.29 -12.21 1.85
N LEU A 116 12.13 -12.46 2.42
CA LEU A 116 11.64 -11.73 3.59
C LEU A 116 12.55 -11.90 4.81
N LYS A 117 13.11 -13.10 5.00
CA LYS A 117 13.99 -13.45 6.12
C LYS A 117 15.49 -13.39 5.79
N SER A 118 15.89 -12.75 4.71
CA SER A 118 17.31 -12.67 4.33
C SER A 118 18.17 -11.83 5.30
N GLY A 119 17.54 -11.00 6.13
CA GLY A 119 18.24 -10.09 7.02
C GLY A 119 18.94 -8.95 6.28
N PHE A 120 19.63 -8.10 7.03
CA PHE A 120 20.42 -7.01 6.46
C PHE A 120 21.74 -6.83 7.22
N ILE A 121 22.77 -6.39 6.49
CA ILE A 121 24.08 -6.05 7.07
C ILE A 121 24.14 -4.53 7.27
N PHE A 122 24.43 -4.15 8.49
CA PHE A 122 24.73 -2.78 8.88
C PHE A 122 25.95 -2.76 9.79
N ASN A 123 26.92 -1.90 9.52
CA ASN A 123 28.19 -1.80 10.26
C ASN A 123 28.89 -3.16 10.44
N LYS A 124 28.91 -3.98 9.37
CA LYS A 124 29.49 -5.34 9.34
C LYS A 124 28.78 -6.37 10.25
N GLN A 125 27.64 -6.05 10.82
CA GLN A 125 26.82 -6.97 11.61
C GLN A 125 25.56 -7.37 10.85
N LEU A 126 25.14 -8.63 11.01
CA LEU A 126 23.92 -9.18 10.43
C LEU A 126 22.77 -8.98 11.41
N PHE A 127 21.69 -8.40 10.93
CA PHE A 127 20.43 -8.22 11.66
C PHE A 127 19.31 -9.03 10.98
N PRO A 128 18.48 -9.72 11.74
CA PRO A 128 17.31 -10.41 11.18
C PRO A 128 16.25 -9.42 10.69
N THR A 129 15.36 -9.89 9.81
CA THR A 129 14.12 -9.22 9.44
C THR A 129 12.95 -10.11 9.82
N GLU A 130 12.05 -9.60 10.66
CA GLU A 130 10.90 -10.34 11.18
C GLU A 130 9.58 -9.90 10.55
N GLU A 131 9.54 -8.66 10.05
CA GLU A 131 8.42 -8.05 9.36
C GLU A 131 8.91 -7.17 8.20
N GLY A 132 7.99 -6.72 7.39
CA GLY A 132 8.25 -5.80 6.29
C GLY A 132 8.85 -6.43 5.04
N THR A 133 8.99 -5.59 4.03
CA THR A 133 9.68 -5.91 2.77
C THR A 133 10.71 -4.84 2.48
N PRO A 134 11.90 -5.18 1.96
CA PRO A 134 13.01 -4.23 1.89
C PRO A 134 12.71 -3.05 0.97
N GLN A 135 12.84 -1.83 1.48
CA GLN A 135 12.84 -0.62 0.65
C GLN A 135 14.09 -0.64 -0.24
N GLY A 136 13.90 -0.92 -1.54
CA GLY A 136 14.98 -1.09 -2.52
C GLY A 136 15.03 -2.47 -3.17
N GLY A 137 14.19 -3.40 -2.76
CA GLY A 137 13.93 -4.65 -3.49
C GLY A 137 13.14 -4.41 -4.77
N ILE A 138 13.42 -5.17 -5.82
CA ILE A 138 12.72 -5.04 -7.12
C ILE A 138 11.24 -5.45 -7.01
N ILE A 139 10.94 -6.47 -6.23
CA ILE A 139 9.57 -7.00 -6.06
C ILE A 139 8.78 -6.27 -4.96
N SER A 140 9.46 -5.59 -4.04
CA SER A 140 8.84 -5.01 -2.84
C SER A 140 7.72 -4.01 -3.12
N PRO A 141 7.80 -3.12 -4.14
CA PRO A 141 6.68 -2.22 -4.46
C PRO A 141 5.41 -2.96 -4.86
N THR A 142 5.54 -4.06 -5.61
CA THR A 142 4.40 -4.89 -6.02
C THR A 142 3.82 -5.63 -4.82
N LEU A 143 4.65 -6.16 -3.92
CA LEU A 143 4.19 -6.80 -2.69
C LEU A 143 3.42 -5.81 -1.80
N ALA A 144 3.92 -4.59 -1.67
CA ALA A 144 3.24 -3.53 -0.90
C ALA A 144 1.88 -3.17 -1.52
N ASN A 145 1.81 -3.00 -2.86
CA ASN A 145 0.53 -2.75 -3.53
C ASN A 145 -0.45 -3.89 -3.30
N MET A 146 -0.04 -5.15 -3.55
CA MET A 146 -0.91 -6.32 -3.33
C MET A 146 -1.37 -6.44 -1.87
N THR A 147 -0.57 -5.95 -0.91
CA THR A 147 -0.99 -5.90 0.50
C THR A 147 -2.11 -4.88 0.72
N LEU A 148 -2.11 -3.77 0.00
CA LEU A 148 -3.07 -2.68 0.16
C LEU A 148 -4.28 -2.81 -0.78
N ASP A 149 -4.18 -3.66 -1.82
CA ASP A 149 -5.29 -3.91 -2.74
C ASP A 149 -6.45 -4.64 -2.05
N GLY A 150 -7.64 -4.34 -2.51
CA GLY A 150 -8.91 -4.78 -1.92
C GLY A 150 -9.53 -3.77 -0.95
N LEU A 151 -8.82 -2.68 -0.61
CA LEU A 151 -9.39 -1.62 0.22
C LEU A 151 -10.55 -0.90 -0.49
N GLU A 152 -10.40 -0.61 -1.79
CA GLU A 152 -11.46 0.02 -2.61
C GLU A 152 -12.71 -0.86 -2.64
N LYS A 153 -12.54 -2.16 -2.85
CA LYS A 153 -13.64 -3.12 -2.83
C LYS A 153 -14.30 -3.19 -1.46
N LEU A 154 -13.53 -3.28 -0.38
CA LEU A 154 -14.05 -3.31 0.99
C LEU A 154 -14.91 -2.07 1.28
N LEU A 155 -14.46 -0.89 0.88
CA LEU A 155 -15.21 0.35 1.03
C LEU A 155 -16.51 0.33 0.22
N ALA A 156 -16.45 -0.10 -1.04
CA ALA A 156 -17.64 -0.18 -1.90
C ALA A 156 -18.68 -1.16 -1.37
N ASP A 157 -18.25 -2.31 -0.85
CA ASP A 157 -19.14 -3.33 -0.27
C ASP A 157 -19.75 -2.87 1.06
N SER A 158 -18.99 -2.08 1.87
CA SER A 158 -19.43 -1.60 3.19
C SER A 158 -20.35 -0.38 3.11
N PHE A 159 -20.20 0.43 2.06
CA PHE A 159 -20.95 1.68 1.88
C PHE A 159 -21.70 1.71 0.53
N PRO A 160 -22.69 0.83 0.31
CA PRO A 160 -23.38 0.75 -0.96
C PRO A 160 -24.29 1.97 -1.18
N ILE A 161 -24.40 2.38 -2.44
CA ILE A 161 -25.35 3.41 -2.86
C ILE A 161 -26.78 2.83 -2.80
N ASN A 162 -27.66 3.45 -2.00
CA ASN A 162 -29.07 3.09 -2.03
C ASN A 162 -29.78 3.87 -3.13
N ARG A 163 -30.18 3.18 -4.20
CA ARG A 163 -30.88 3.76 -5.36
C ARG A 163 -32.41 3.68 -5.27
N SER A 164 -32.96 3.36 -4.11
CA SER A 164 -34.43 3.33 -3.93
C SER A 164 -35.03 4.73 -4.13
N LYS A 165 -36.12 4.83 -4.90
CA LYS A 165 -36.83 6.11 -5.11
C LYS A 165 -37.33 6.74 -3.82
N LYS A 166 -37.58 5.93 -2.77
CA LYS A 166 -38.06 6.44 -1.46
C LYS A 166 -36.93 6.88 -0.54
N ASN A 167 -35.75 6.25 -0.62
CA ASN A 167 -34.62 6.50 0.27
C ASN A 167 -33.31 6.52 -0.55
N TYR A 168 -33.22 7.47 -1.49
CA TYR A 168 -31.96 7.65 -2.22
C TYR A 168 -30.89 8.15 -1.25
N TYR A 169 -29.82 7.39 -1.14
CA TYR A 169 -28.69 7.73 -0.31
C TYR A 169 -27.38 7.35 -1.02
N THR A 170 -26.46 8.26 -1.02
CA THR A 170 -25.10 8.01 -1.51
C THR A 170 -24.09 8.45 -0.46
N PRO A 171 -23.26 7.55 0.07
CA PRO A 171 -22.21 7.88 1.05
C PRO A 171 -21.05 8.65 0.43
N MET A 172 -20.99 8.76 -0.90
CA MET A 172 -19.95 9.45 -1.68
C MET A 172 -18.52 8.98 -1.34
N ILE A 173 -18.38 7.69 -1.05
CA ILE A 173 -17.08 7.07 -0.74
C ILE A 173 -16.36 6.74 -2.02
N ASN A 174 -15.20 7.40 -2.25
CA ASN A 174 -14.26 7.09 -3.31
C ASN A 174 -12.87 6.98 -2.71
N LEU A 175 -12.07 6.03 -3.19
CA LEU A 175 -10.66 5.87 -2.80
C LEU A 175 -9.76 6.30 -3.96
N VAL A 176 -8.75 7.11 -3.68
CA VAL A 176 -7.62 7.35 -4.59
C VAL A 176 -6.34 7.06 -3.81
N ARG A 177 -5.54 6.12 -4.30
CA ARG A 177 -4.31 5.67 -3.61
C ARG A 177 -3.08 5.82 -4.49
N TYR A 178 -2.03 6.40 -3.93
CA TYR A 178 -0.70 6.41 -4.54
C TYR A 178 0.32 5.79 -3.60
N ALA A 179 0.64 4.51 -3.81
CA ALA A 179 1.46 3.70 -2.90
C ALA A 179 0.84 3.61 -1.49
N ASP A 180 1.51 4.15 -0.48
CA ASP A 180 1.10 4.21 0.92
C ASP A 180 0.32 5.49 1.29
N ASP A 181 0.29 6.48 0.41
CA ASP A 181 -0.53 7.68 0.56
C ASP A 181 -1.91 7.46 -0.10
N PHE A 182 -2.99 7.84 0.56
CA PHE A 182 -4.34 7.71 0.00
C PHE A 182 -5.29 8.79 0.52
N ILE A 183 -6.32 9.05 -0.26
CA ILE A 183 -7.49 9.81 0.17
C ILE A 183 -8.75 8.98 0.04
N ILE A 184 -9.69 9.21 0.96
CA ILE A 184 -11.05 8.66 0.88
C ILE A 184 -12.01 9.84 1.04
N THR A 185 -12.92 9.99 0.08
CA THR A 185 -13.97 11.02 0.14
C THR A 185 -15.17 10.50 0.92
N GLY A 186 -16.04 11.41 1.39
CA GLY A 186 -17.28 11.06 2.07
C GLY A 186 -18.26 12.20 2.12
N GLU A 187 -19.55 11.90 2.33
CA GLU A 187 -20.61 12.90 2.42
C GLU A 187 -20.53 13.75 3.70
N SER A 188 -19.97 13.20 4.78
CA SER A 188 -19.85 13.89 6.06
C SER A 188 -18.59 13.50 6.83
N LYS A 189 -18.18 14.40 7.76
CA LYS A 189 -17.08 14.14 8.68
C LYS A 189 -17.35 12.95 9.58
N GLU A 190 -18.55 12.86 10.10
CA GLU A 190 -19.00 11.81 11.00
C GLU A 190 -18.93 10.43 10.35
N LEU A 191 -19.31 10.33 9.06
CA LEU A 191 -19.19 9.10 8.29
C LEU A 191 -17.74 8.65 8.19
N LEU A 192 -16.84 9.58 7.82
CA LEU A 192 -15.41 9.31 7.68
C LEU A 192 -14.77 8.93 9.03
N GLU A 193 -15.10 9.65 10.10
CA GLU A 193 -14.48 9.48 11.41
C GLU A 193 -14.97 8.21 12.14
N ASN A 194 -16.29 7.97 12.12
CA ASN A 194 -16.92 6.94 12.96
C ASN A 194 -17.09 5.59 12.24
N HIS A 195 -17.06 5.56 10.91
CA HIS A 195 -17.30 4.33 10.14
C HIS A 195 -16.15 3.99 9.19
N VAL A 196 -15.71 4.93 8.35
CA VAL A 196 -14.68 4.66 7.33
C VAL A 196 -13.31 4.46 7.96
N LYS A 197 -12.87 5.39 8.82
CA LYS A 197 -11.55 5.31 9.48
C LYS A 197 -11.37 4.04 10.32
N PRO A 198 -12.33 3.61 11.15
CA PRO A 198 -12.22 2.33 11.86
C PRO A 198 -12.09 1.11 10.94
N LEU A 199 -12.86 1.07 9.84
CA LEU A 199 -12.79 0.01 8.85
C LEU A 199 -11.42 -0.05 8.17
N VAL A 200 -10.84 1.11 7.82
CA VAL A 200 -9.48 1.20 7.26
C VAL A 200 -8.45 0.71 8.28
N ILE A 201 -8.59 1.08 9.55
CA ILE A 201 -7.68 0.62 10.61
C ILE A 201 -7.72 -0.91 10.73
N GLU A 202 -8.90 -1.52 10.76
CA GLU A 202 -9.07 -2.98 10.82
C GLU A 202 -8.44 -3.67 9.60
N PHE A 203 -8.69 -3.13 8.39
CA PHE A 203 -8.08 -3.61 7.16
C PHE A 203 -6.56 -3.60 7.20
N LEU A 204 -5.97 -2.53 7.72
CA LEU A 204 -4.51 -2.38 7.85
C LEU A 204 -3.94 -3.30 8.94
N GLN A 205 -4.59 -3.39 10.09
CA GLN A 205 -4.15 -4.24 11.22
C GLN A 205 -4.06 -5.71 10.83
N ALA A 206 -5.02 -6.23 10.05
CA ALA A 206 -4.98 -7.60 9.53
C ALA A 206 -3.74 -7.89 8.66
N ARG A 207 -3.04 -6.84 8.21
CA ARG A 207 -1.84 -6.88 7.36
C ARG A 207 -0.55 -6.51 8.10
N GLY A 208 -0.65 -6.29 9.43
CA GLY A 208 0.46 -5.83 10.26
C GLY A 208 0.74 -4.34 10.15
N LEU A 209 -0.15 -3.58 9.49
CA LEU A 209 0.03 -2.17 9.21
C LEU A 209 -0.75 -1.29 10.21
N THR A 210 -0.28 -0.07 10.38
CA THR A 210 -0.89 0.91 11.27
C THR A 210 -1.05 2.25 10.55
N LEU A 211 -2.23 2.84 10.66
CA LEU A 211 -2.50 4.19 10.18
C LEU A 211 -1.70 5.20 11.00
N SER A 212 -1.08 6.19 10.36
CA SER A 212 -0.33 7.25 11.04
C SER A 212 -1.30 8.27 11.63
N GLU A 213 -1.52 8.25 12.94
CA GLU A 213 -2.41 9.22 13.61
C GLU A 213 -1.94 10.68 13.42
N GLU A 214 -0.62 10.89 13.43
CA GLU A 214 -0.02 12.23 13.26
C GLU A 214 -0.29 12.84 11.88
N LYS A 215 -0.38 12.01 10.84
CA LYS A 215 -0.51 12.46 9.45
C LYS A 215 -1.90 12.22 8.86
N THR A 216 -2.72 11.41 9.52
CA THR A 216 -4.09 11.16 9.06
C THR A 216 -5.01 12.27 9.53
N LYS A 217 -5.69 12.90 8.57
CA LYS A 217 -6.57 14.03 8.83
C LYS A 217 -7.90 13.85 8.11
N ILE A 218 -8.95 14.43 8.69
CA ILE A 218 -10.24 14.59 8.02
C ILE A 218 -10.47 16.08 7.88
N THR A 219 -10.50 16.56 6.64
CA THR A 219 -10.60 17.99 6.29
C THR A 219 -11.78 18.23 5.37
N HIS A 220 -12.33 19.43 5.43
CA HIS A 220 -13.31 19.92 4.46
C HIS A 220 -12.56 20.55 3.28
N ILE A 221 -13.11 20.43 2.06
CA ILE A 221 -12.44 20.92 0.84
C ILE A 221 -12.20 22.42 0.82
N GLU A 222 -12.92 23.18 1.64
CA GLU A 222 -12.81 24.65 1.77
C GLU A 222 -11.84 25.08 2.88
N GLU A 223 -11.32 24.15 3.70
CA GLU A 223 -10.31 24.39 4.75
C GLU A 223 -8.89 24.16 4.22
#